data_1acae2fd0ed38bc0d829ecb78814a0d1
#
_entry.id   1acae2fd0ed38bc0d829ecb78814a0d1
#
_cell.length_a   1.000
_cell.length_b   1.000
_cell.length_c   1.000
_cell.angle_alpha   90.00
_cell.angle_beta   90.00
_cell.angle_gamma   90.00
#
_symmetry.space_group_name_H-M   'P 1'
#
loop_
_entity.id
_entity.type
_entity.pdbx_description
1 polymer ?
#
loop_
_entity_poly.entity_id
_entity_poly.type
_entity_poly.pdbx_seq_one_letter_code
_entity_poly.pdbx_strand_id
1 'polypeptide(L)'
;MATLTHIELNAALDRGYKVVHLYRTLSWRSWSNELFRSFVRQFIRLKVHASGWPSHIKTDDQKAEFIAEYAAQGFDIDPEKMIPNPGLRYLAKICLNRYMINLKFNVDIY
;
A
#
# COMPACT_ATOMS: atom_id res chain seq x y z
N MET A 1 7.26 -30.20 -7.81
CA MET A 1 6.76 -29.04 -8.59
C MET A 1 7.08 -27.77 -7.81
N ALA A 2 7.65 -26.76 -8.43
CA ALA A 2 7.99 -25.49 -7.78
C ALA A 2 7.44 -24.33 -8.62
N THR A 3 7.04 -23.23 -7.95
CA THR A 3 6.69 -21.98 -8.58
C THR A 3 7.83 -21.01 -8.34
N LEU A 4 8.41 -20.48 -9.40
CA LEU A 4 9.57 -19.60 -9.34
C LEU A 4 9.29 -18.30 -10.10
N THR A 5 9.83 -17.21 -9.61
CA THR A 5 9.92 -15.97 -10.38
C THR A 5 10.97 -16.14 -11.48
N HIS A 6 10.96 -15.26 -12.48
CA HIS A 6 11.98 -15.30 -13.55
C HIS A 6 13.42 -15.09 -13.00
N ILE A 7 13.57 -14.32 -11.91
CA ILE A 7 14.85 -14.08 -11.26
C ILE A 7 15.37 -15.36 -10.59
N GLU A 8 14.50 -16.06 -9.85
CA GLU A 8 14.85 -17.32 -9.19
C GLU A 8 15.11 -18.43 -10.21
N LEU A 9 14.33 -18.48 -11.27
CA LEU A 9 14.53 -19.44 -12.36
C LEU A 9 15.89 -19.20 -13.02
N ASN A 10 16.24 -17.97 -13.37
CA ASN A 10 17.53 -17.65 -13.96
C ASN A 10 18.68 -18.02 -13.01
N ALA A 11 18.58 -17.69 -11.73
CA ALA A 11 19.59 -18.07 -10.73
C ALA A 11 19.75 -19.60 -10.58
N ALA A 12 18.68 -20.36 -10.75
CA ALA A 12 18.72 -21.81 -10.73
C ALA A 12 19.39 -22.36 -11.99
N LEU A 13 19.05 -21.83 -13.17
CA LEU A 13 19.67 -22.22 -14.46
C LEU A 13 21.18 -21.95 -14.47
N ASP A 14 21.61 -20.80 -13.93
CA ASP A 14 23.03 -20.42 -13.80
C ASP A 14 23.80 -21.41 -12.89
N ARG A 15 23.11 -22.04 -11.94
CA ARG A 15 23.65 -23.09 -11.07
C ARG A 15 23.56 -24.51 -11.64
N GLY A 16 23.16 -24.65 -12.90
CA GLY A 16 23.11 -25.92 -13.62
C GLY A 16 21.81 -26.71 -13.43
N TYR A 17 20.79 -26.14 -12.81
CA TYR A 17 19.45 -26.75 -12.79
C TYR A 17 18.84 -26.72 -14.20
N LYS A 18 17.98 -27.67 -14.47
CA LYS A 18 17.29 -27.78 -15.78
C LYS A 18 15.79 -27.80 -15.57
N VAL A 19 15.07 -27.06 -16.40
CA VAL A 19 13.61 -27.14 -16.46
C VAL A 19 13.23 -28.45 -17.15
N VAL A 20 12.65 -29.37 -16.41
CA VAL A 20 12.20 -30.66 -16.95
C VAL A 20 10.83 -30.53 -17.62
N HIS A 21 9.93 -29.78 -17.01
CA HIS A 21 8.60 -29.53 -17.53
C HIS A 21 8.05 -28.18 -17.09
N LEU A 22 7.45 -27.43 -18.00
CA LEU A 22 6.81 -26.14 -17.75
C LEU A 22 5.29 -26.32 -17.83
N TYR A 23 4.61 -26.22 -16.70
CA TYR A 23 3.14 -26.40 -16.64
C TYR A 23 2.40 -25.13 -17.02
N ARG A 24 2.86 -23.99 -16.52
CA ARG A 24 2.18 -22.70 -16.70
C ARG A 24 3.17 -21.53 -16.54
N THR A 25 2.99 -20.50 -17.36
CA THR A 25 3.71 -19.24 -17.24
C THR A 25 2.70 -18.10 -17.12
N LEU A 26 2.96 -17.18 -16.19
CA LEU A 26 2.24 -15.93 -16.07
C LEU A 26 3.18 -14.78 -16.45
N SER A 27 2.72 -13.91 -17.32
CA SER A 27 3.48 -12.73 -17.73
C SER A 27 2.60 -11.49 -17.72
N TRP A 28 3.17 -10.37 -17.30
CA TRP A 28 2.51 -9.07 -17.29
C TRP A 28 3.16 -8.20 -18.35
N ARG A 29 2.36 -7.65 -19.27
CA ARG A 29 2.83 -6.82 -20.39
C ARG A 29 2.61 -5.34 -20.16
N SER A 30 1.88 -4.96 -19.11
CA SER A 30 1.56 -3.58 -18.80
C SER A 30 1.70 -3.29 -17.34
N TRP A 31 2.06 -2.05 -17.02
CA TRP A 31 2.13 -1.52 -15.67
C TRP A 31 1.01 -0.51 -15.47
N SER A 32 0.42 -0.49 -14.28
CA SER A 32 -0.54 0.52 -13.87
C SER A 32 -0.16 1.06 -12.51
N ASN A 33 0.00 2.37 -12.41
CA ASN A 33 0.18 3.07 -11.13
C ASN A 33 -1.15 3.35 -10.43
N GLU A 34 -2.26 3.06 -11.10
CA GLU A 34 -3.61 3.36 -10.62
C GLU A 34 -4.26 2.20 -9.87
N LEU A 35 -3.74 0.98 -10.11
CA LEU A 35 -4.26 -0.21 -9.45
C LEU A 35 -4.16 -0.03 -7.95
N PHE A 36 -5.20 0.13 -7.23
CA PHE A 36 -5.22 0.33 -5.78
C PHE A 36 -5.02 1.77 -5.26
N ARG A 37 -4.73 2.74 -6.10
CA ARG A 37 -4.55 4.13 -5.67
C ARG A 37 -5.76 4.64 -4.88
N SER A 38 -6.97 4.37 -5.35
CA SER A 38 -8.22 4.76 -4.69
C SER A 38 -8.37 4.11 -3.31
N PHE A 39 -8.07 2.82 -3.20
CA PHE A 39 -8.11 2.07 -1.95
C PHE A 39 -7.10 2.63 -0.94
N VAL A 40 -5.85 2.76 -1.33
CA VAL A 40 -4.78 3.28 -0.45
C VAL A 40 -5.10 4.70 0.01
N ARG A 41 -5.53 5.58 -0.92
CA ARG A 41 -5.94 6.96 -0.58
C ARG A 41 -7.08 6.99 0.43
N GLN A 42 -8.10 6.17 0.25
CA GLN A 42 -9.25 6.11 1.15
C GLN A 42 -8.84 5.70 2.57
N PHE A 43 -8.00 4.67 2.71
CA PHE A 43 -7.59 4.19 4.03
C PHE A 43 -6.53 5.08 4.69
N ILE A 44 -5.66 5.73 3.94
CA ILE A 44 -4.76 6.75 4.49
C ILE A 44 -5.57 7.93 5.02
N ARG A 45 -6.53 8.44 4.25
CA ARG A 45 -7.43 9.51 4.69
C ARG A 45 -8.20 9.13 5.95
N LEU A 46 -8.77 7.93 5.98
CA LEU A 46 -9.48 7.41 7.15
C LEU A 46 -8.57 7.33 8.38
N LYS A 47 -7.35 6.85 8.22
CA LYS A 47 -6.35 6.77 9.29
C LYS A 47 -5.97 8.15 9.82
N VAL A 48 -5.77 9.13 8.94
CA VAL A 48 -5.44 10.52 9.32
C VAL A 48 -6.60 11.14 10.09
N HIS A 49 -7.83 11.08 9.57
CA HIS A 49 -9.03 11.58 10.25
C HIS A 49 -9.20 10.95 11.64
N ALA A 50 -9.09 9.63 11.73
CA ALA A 50 -9.23 8.89 12.99
C ALA A 50 -8.06 9.09 13.97
N SER A 51 -6.95 9.65 13.54
CA SER A 51 -5.84 10.03 14.40
C SER A 51 -6.11 11.36 15.12
N GLY A 52 -6.98 12.20 14.56
CA GLY A 52 -7.17 13.57 15.03
C GLY A 52 -5.96 14.45 14.76
N TRP A 53 -6.01 15.65 15.29
CA TRP A 53 -4.90 16.61 15.15
C TRP A 53 -3.68 16.17 15.94
N PRO A 54 -2.48 16.23 15.36
CA PRO A 54 -1.24 16.01 16.09
C PRO A 54 -1.08 16.98 17.28
N SER A 55 -0.48 16.54 18.36
CA SER A 55 -0.37 17.31 19.60
C SER A 55 0.42 18.63 19.48
N HIS A 56 1.26 18.74 18.46
CA HIS A 56 2.03 19.95 18.17
C HIS A 56 1.26 20.98 17.36
N ILE A 57 0.14 20.60 16.72
CA ILE A 57 -0.71 21.48 15.93
C ILE A 57 -1.78 22.07 16.82
N LYS A 58 -1.66 23.36 17.14
CA LYS A 58 -2.58 24.06 18.04
C LYS A 58 -3.24 25.28 17.41
N THR A 59 -2.56 25.92 16.44
CA THR A 59 -3.05 27.12 15.77
C THR A 59 -3.73 26.79 14.44
N ASP A 60 -4.63 27.65 14.00
CA ASP A 60 -5.35 27.44 12.74
C ASP A 60 -4.41 27.54 11.52
N ASP A 61 -3.34 28.35 11.61
CA ASP A 61 -2.31 28.41 10.57
C ASP A 61 -1.57 27.07 10.43
N GLN A 62 -1.22 26.43 11.55
CA GLN A 62 -0.59 25.10 11.55
C GLN A 62 -1.52 24.01 11.01
N LYS A 63 -2.82 24.13 11.27
CA LYS A 63 -3.82 23.21 10.68
C LYS A 63 -3.91 23.38 9.17
N ALA A 64 -3.92 24.62 8.70
CA ALA A 64 -3.93 24.93 7.27
C ALA A 64 -2.68 24.39 6.56
N GLU A 65 -1.51 24.56 7.15
CA GLU A 65 -0.25 24.01 6.64
C GLU A 65 -0.27 22.48 6.57
N PHE A 66 -0.75 21.82 7.63
CA PHE A 66 -0.91 20.38 7.67
C PHE A 66 -1.83 19.86 6.56
N ILE A 67 -2.98 20.51 6.34
CA ILE A 67 -3.91 20.15 5.26
C ILE A 67 -3.25 20.37 3.90
N ALA A 68 -2.53 21.48 3.71
CA ALA A 68 -1.84 21.77 2.46
C ALA A 68 -0.74 20.74 2.14
N GLU A 69 -0.01 20.26 3.14
CA GLU A 69 0.99 19.20 2.98
C GLU A 69 0.36 17.88 2.46
N TYR A 70 -0.76 17.46 3.06
CA TYR A 70 -1.47 16.27 2.59
C TYR A 70 -2.12 16.49 1.22
N ALA A 71 -2.63 17.68 0.95
CA ALA A 71 -3.19 18.03 -0.36
C ALA A 71 -2.13 17.98 -1.47
N ALA A 72 -0.91 18.42 -1.21
CA ALA A 72 0.23 18.32 -2.13
C ALA A 72 0.57 16.84 -2.47
N GLN A 73 0.32 15.92 -1.53
CA GLN A 73 0.47 14.48 -1.74
C GLN A 73 -0.77 13.82 -2.40
N GLY A 74 -1.81 14.61 -2.69
CA GLY A 74 -3.05 14.15 -3.30
C GLY A 74 -4.07 13.55 -2.33
N PHE A 75 -3.96 13.88 -1.02
CA PHE A 75 -4.93 13.48 0.00
C PHE A 75 -5.78 14.67 0.39
N ASP A 76 -7.08 14.51 0.24
CA ASP A 76 -8.07 15.49 0.69
C ASP A 76 -8.42 15.22 2.16
N ILE A 77 -7.96 16.08 3.07
CA ILE A 77 -8.20 16.00 4.51
C ILE A 77 -9.27 17.01 4.90
N ASP A 78 -10.35 16.51 5.45
CA ASP A 78 -11.47 17.30 5.95
C ASP A 78 -11.23 17.65 7.43
N PRO A 79 -11.05 18.95 7.77
CA PRO A 79 -10.76 19.36 9.13
C PRO A 79 -11.89 19.00 10.13
N GLU A 80 -13.15 18.96 9.68
CA GLU A 80 -14.29 18.61 10.53
C GLU A 80 -14.32 17.13 10.94
N LYS A 81 -13.65 16.28 10.14
CA LYS A 81 -13.55 14.84 10.39
C LYS A 81 -12.31 14.43 11.19
N MET A 82 -11.50 15.39 11.60
CA MET A 82 -10.29 15.15 12.41
C MET A 82 -10.67 14.87 13.88
N ILE A 83 -11.35 13.73 14.10
CA ILE A 83 -11.85 13.32 15.42
C ILE A 83 -11.10 12.04 15.83
N PRO A 84 -10.38 12.05 16.97
CA PRO A 84 -9.67 10.88 17.46
C PRO A 84 -10.60 9.66 17.65
N ASN A 85 -10.30 8.60 16.93
CA ASN A 85 -11.01 7.31 17.05
C ASN A 85 -9.99 6.17 16.98
N PRO A 86 -9.51 5.68 18.13
CA PRO A 86 -8.47 4.63 18.19
C PRO A 86 -8.88 3.34 17.47
N GLY A 87 -10.14 2.94 17.56
CA GLY A 87 -10.66 1.74 16.92
C GLY A 87 -10.63 1.85 15.40
N LEU A 88 -11.13 2.95 14.87
CA LEU A 88 -11.16 3.21 13.43
C LEU A 88 -9.73 3.39 12.87
N ARG A 89 -8.85 4.06 13.62
CA ARG A 89 -7.43 4.18 13.27
C ARG A 89 -6.75 2.82 13.18
N TYR A 90 -7.01 1.95 14.15
CA TYR A 90 -6.46 0.59 14.18
C TYR A 90 -6.97 -0.23 13.00
N LEU A 91 -8.27 -0.17 12.70
CA LEU A 91 -8.86 -0.83 11.55
C LEU A 91 -8.23 -0.38 10.23
N ALA A 92 -8.10 0.92 10.02
CA ALA A 92 -7.45 1.48 8.83
C ALA A 92 -5.99 1.02 8.70
N LYS A 93 -5.26 0.96 9.83
CA LYS A 93 -3.88 0.44 9.87
C LYS A 93 -3.82 -1.03 9.46
N ILE A 94 -4.72 -1.87 9.95
CA ILE A 94 -4.77 -3.30 9.59
C ILE A 94 -5.06 -3.45 8.10
N CYS A 95 -6.05 -2.72 7.57
CA CYS A 95 -6.40 -2.77 6.15
C CYS A 95 -5.21 -2.39 5.26
N LEU A 96 -4.49 -1.31 5.58
CA LEU A 96 -3.32 -0.89 4.85
C LEU A 96 -2.18 -1.92 4.93
N ASN A 97 -1.89 -2.43 6.12
CA ASN A 97 -0.81 -3.40 6.33
C ASN A 97 -1.12 -4.73 5.63
N ARG A 98 -2.33 -5.24 5.78
CA ARG A 98 -2.75 -6.51 5.16
C ARG A 98 -2.73 -6.40 3.64
N TYR A 99 -3.09 -5.24 3.12
CA TYR A 99 -3.04 -4.98 1.70
C TYR A 99 -1.61 -4.97 1.15
N MET A 100 -0.69 -4.28 1.85
CA MET A 100 0.74 -4.26 1.50
C MET A 100 1.38 -5.65 1.61
N ILE A 101 0.97 -6.46 2.60
CA ILE A 101 1.41 -7.85 2.73
C ILE A 101 0.88 -8.69 1.57
N ASN A 102 -0.40 -8.57 1.21
CA ASN A 102 -0.97 -9.30 0.09
C ASN A 102 -0.31 -8.92 -1.25
N LEU A 103 0.09 -7.68 -1.45
CA LEU A 103 0.87 -7.27 -2.62
C LEU A 103 2.25 -7.96 -2.66
N LYS A 104 2.92 -8.11 -1.51
CA LYS A 104 4.18 -8.85 -1.43
C LYS A 104 3.99 -10.35 -1.70
N PHE A 105 2.94 -10.96 -1.15
CA PHE A 105 2.69 -12.40 -1.27
C PHE A 105 1.99 -12.80 -2.58
N ASN A 106 1.21 -11.94 -3.21
CA ASN A 106 0.62 -12.23 -4.52
C ASN A 106 1.63 -12.20 -5.68
N VAL A 107 2.81 -11.67 -5.46
CA VAL A 107 3.94 -11.83 -6.37
C VAL A 107 4.60 -13.22 -6.20
N ASP A 108 4.43 -13.84 -5.03
CA ASP A 108 5.06 -15.13 -4.68
C ASP A 108 4.13 -16.35 -4.85
N ILE A 109 2.85 -16.16 -5.14
CA ILE A 109 1.84 -17.26 -5.09
C ILE A 109 1.33 -17.69 -6.48
N TYR A 110 1.82 -17.09 -7.59
CA TYR A 110 1.38 -17.52 -8.92
C TYR A 110 2.51 -17.85 -9.86
#